data_e34d57e93f2131de086fc781f9a667ed
#
_entry.id   e34d57e93f2131de086fc781f9a667ed
#
_cell.length_a   1.000
_cell.length_b   1.000
_cell.length_c   1.000
_cell.angle_alpha   90.00
_cell.angle_beta   90.00
_cell.angle_gamma   90.00
#
_symmetry.space_group_name_H-M   'P 1'
#
loop_
_entity.id
_entity.type
_entity.pdbx_description
1 polymer ?
#
loop_
_entity_poly.entity_id
_entity_poly.type
_entity_poly.pdbx_seq_one_letter_code
_entity_poly.pdbx_strand_id
1 'polypeptide(L)'
;ADALLYRNDAEFARFLPHIPQPFTKRDAEAFVALNMAEPWDRTPTFAVTLNRKVIGTVNLDVDVDSATAMLGYAIGRTWWGQGIATEAARAAIAWGGETFQLARIWASTDTRNVKSQRVLEKLGMRQESLKVCKHVGREGELVYEVVYGLTRNAIAP
;
A
#
# COMPACT_ATOMS: atom_id res chain seq x y z
N ALA A 1 12.04 -14.63 -6.09
CA ALA A 1 12.24 -15.45 -4.87
C ALA A 1 11.61 -14.74 -3.64
N ASP A 2 12.01 -13.50 -3.33
CA ASP A 2 11.62 -12.81 -2.10
C ASP A 2 10.11 -12.57 -1.98
N ALA A 3 9.45 -12.16 -3.07
CA ALA A 3 8.01 -11.96 -3.08
C ALA A 3 7.22 -13.21 -2.68
N LEU A 4 7.69 -14.39 -3.09
CA LEU A 4 7.09 -15.67 -2.71
C LEU A 4 7.14 -15.90 -1.19
N LEU A 5 8.25 -15.51 -0.56
CA LEU A 5 8.46 -15.76 0.87
C LEU A 5 7.49 -14.98 1.75
N TYR A 6 7.29 -13.68 1.48
CA TYR A 6 6.46 -12.85 2.37
C TYR A 6 4.99 -12.81 1.95
N ARG A 7 4.65 -13.04 0.66
CA ARG A 7 3.25 -13.04 0.19
C ARG A 7 2.54 -14.36 0.44
N ASN A 8 3.26 -15.46 0.61
CA ASN A 8 2.69 -16.77 0.97
C ASN A 8 2.49 -16.90 2.49
N ASP A 9 2.05 -15.85 3.15
CA ASP A 9 1.70 -15.82 4.57
C ASP A 9 0.23 -15.41 4.69
N ALA A 10 -0.59 -16.26 5.32
CA ALA A 10 -2.03 -16.05 5.42
C ALA A 10 -2.40 -14.77 6.19
N GLU A 11 -1.63 -14.43 7.23
CA GLU A 11 -1.88 -13.20 8.00
C GLU A 11 -1.48 -11.95 7.22
N PHE A 12 -0.40 -12.02 6.40
CA PHE A 12 -0.05 -10.98 5.45
C PHE A 12 -1.19 -10.74 4.45
N ALA A 13 -1.76 -11.82 3.91
CA ALA A 13 -2.80 -11.77 2.89
C ALA A 13 -4.21 -11.51 3.46
N ARG A 14 -4.38 -11.49 4.78
CA ARG A 14 -5.68 -11.42 5.46
C ARG A 14 -6.56 -10.27 4.96
N PHE A 15 -5.99 -9.08 4.83
CA PHE A 15 -6.68 -7.89 4.36
C PHE A 15 -6.42 -7.56 2.88
N LEU A 16 -5.86 -8.51 2.13
CA LEU A 16 -5.53 -8.40 0.72
C LEU A 16 -6.19 -9.56 -0.05
N PRO A 17 -7.52 -9.53 -0.23
CA PRO A 17 -8.28 -10.66 -0.78
C PRO A 17 -7.89 -11.01 -2.23
N HIS A 18 -7.32 -10.06 -2.96
CA HIS A 18 -6.82 -10.26 -4.33
C HIS A 18 -5.52 -11.07 -4.39
N ILE A 19 -4.81 -11.27 -3.27
CA ILE A 19 -3.60 -12.10 -3.24
C ILE A 19 -4.02 -13.57 -3.07
N PRO A 20 -3.72 -14.46 -4.04
CA PRO A 20 -4.08 -15.87 -3.92
C PRO A 20 -3.38 -16.54 -2.73
N GLN A 21 -4.03 -17.54 -2.16
CA GLN A 21 -3.46 -18.39 -1.12
C GLN A 21 -3.80 -19.86 -1.44
N PRO A 22 -2.79 -20.71 -1.59
CA PRO A 22 -1.36 -20.45 -1.46
C PRO A 22 -0.85 -19.52 -2.58
N PHE A 23 0.15 -18.69 -2.27
CA PHE A 23 0.84 -17.85 -3.24
C PHE A 23 2.00 -18.62 -3.86
N THR A 24 1.91 -18.89 -5.15
CA THR A 24 2.84 -19.77 -5.87
C THR A 24 3.99 -18.99 -6.52
N LYS A 25 5.01 -19.71 -7.03
CA LYS A 25 6.10 -19.11 -7.81
C LYS A 25 5.55 -18.38 -9.05
N ARG A 26 4.55 -18.96 -9.72
CA ARG A 26 3.90 -18.35 -10.88
C ARG A 26 3.22 -17.03 -10.51
N ASP A 27 2.56 -16.96 -9.36
CA ASP A 27 1.95 -15.71 -8.88
C ASP A 27 3.02 -14.66 -8.55
N ALA A 28 4.15 -15.07 -8.00
CA ALA A 28 5.28 -14.18 -7.73
C ALA A 28 5.89 -13.62 -9.01
N GLU A 29 6.06 -14.44 -10.04
CA GLU A 29 6.56 -14.02 -11.36
C GLU A 29 5.56 -13.08 -12.04
N ALA A 30 4.26 -13.40 -12.01
CA ALA A 30 3.20 -12.55 -12.54
C ALA A 30 3.13 -11.19 -11.82
N PHE A 31 3.23 -11.19 -10.49
CA PHE A 31 3.27 -9.97 -9.68
C PHE A 31 4.44 -9.06 -10.06
N VAL A 32 5.64 -9.60 -10.22
CA VAL A 32 6.82 -8.83 -10.62
C VAL A 32 6.64 -8.29 -12.04
N ALA A 33 6.22 -9.13 -12.98
CA ALA A 33 6.00 -8.74 -14.37
C ALA A 33 4.96 -7.62 -14.49
N LEU A 34 3.85 -7.71 -13.75
CA LEU A 34 2.81 -6.68 -13.72
C LEU A 34 3.40 -5.34 -13.25
N ASN A 35 4.07 -5.33 -12.10
CA ASN A 35 4.64 -4.07 -11.56
C ASN A 35 5.75 -3.49 -12.44
N MET A 36 6.47 -4.32 -13.21
CA MET A 36 7.46 -3.83 -14.17
C MET A 36 6.83 -3.26 -15.45
N ALA A 37 5.62 -3.70 -15.79
CA ALA A 37 4.88 -3.25 -16.98
C ALA A 37 4.02 -2.00 -16.71
N GLU A 38 3.70 -1.73 -15.45
CA GLU A 38 2.90 -0.56 -15.07
C GLU A 38 3.62 0.75 -15.41
N PRO A 39 2.88 1.74 -15.95
CA PRO A 39 3.47 3.03 -16.31
C PRO A 39 3.92 3.78 -15.06
N TRP A 40 5.20 4.14 -15.03
CA TRP A 40 5.83 4.79 -13.89
C TRP A 40 5.28 6.19 -13.58
N ASP A 41 4.69 6.84 -14.55
CA ASP A 41 4.05 8.14 -14.44
C ASP A 41 2.62 8.08 -13.87
N ARG A 42 2.06 6.85 -13.68
CA ARG A 42 0.72 6.65 -13.11
C ARG A 42 0.72 5.76 -11.89
N THR A 43 1.45 4.65 -11.95
CA THR A 43 1.43 3.63 -10.89
C THR A 43 2.84 3.24 -10.43
N PRO A 44 3.68 4.22 -10.00
CA PRO A 44 5.01 3.90 -9.51
C PRO A 44 4.95 2.96 -8.31
N THR A 45 5.60 1.81 -8.44
CA THR A 45 5.72 0.80 -7.38
C THR A 45 7.18 0.59 -7.01
N PHE A 46 7.51 0.82 -5.75
CA PHE A 46 8.84 0.67 -5.19
C PHE A 46 8.95 -0.63 -4.41
N ALA A 47 10.03 -1.36 -4.61
CA ALA A 47 10.40 -2.45 -3.74
C ALA A 47 11.01 -1.91 -2.44
N VAL A 48 10.47 -2.34 -1.32
CA VAL A 48 11.07 -2.08 0.01
C VAL A 48 12.09 -3.16 0.28
N THR A 49 13.35 -2.77 0.48
CA THR A 49 14.46 -3.72 0.67
C THR A 49 15.12 -3.57 2.04
N LEU A 50 15.48 -4.70 2.63
CA LEU A 50 16.28 -4.76 3.85
C LEU A 50 17.35 -5.84 3.67
N ASN A 51 18.61 -5.50 3.93
CA ASN A 51 19.73 -6.43 3.76
C ASN A 51 19.73 -7.15 2.40
N ARG A 52 19.49 -6.39 1.32
CA ARG A 52 19.44 -6.86 -0.10
C ARG A 52 18.30 -7.84 -0.39
N LYS A 53 17.31 -7.97 0.48
CA LYS A 53 16.09 -8.77 0.25
C LYS A 53 14.90 -7.85 0.08
N VAL A 54 14.02 -8.17 -0.84
CA VAL A 54 12.73 -7.48 -0.97
C VAL A 54 11.80 -8.00 0.12
N ILE A 55 11.35 -7.11 0.99
CA ILE A 55 10.52 -7.41 2.16
C ILE A 55 9.10 -6.86 2.04
N GLY A 56 8.83 -6.09 0.99
CA GLY A 56 7.55 -5.46 0.77
C GLY A 56 7.55 -4.56 -0.44
N THR A 57 6.45 -3.85 -0.63
CA THR A 57 6.26 -2.83 -1.65
C THR A 57 5.54 -1.62 -1.09
N VAL A 58 5.78 -0.46 -1.71
CA VAL A 58 4.98 0.74 -1.56
C VAL A 58 4.70 1.30 -2.95
N ASN A 59 3.48 1.77 -3.19
CA ASN A 59 3.08 2.31 -4.48
C ASN A 59 2.20 3.55 -4.33
N LEU A 60 2.14 4.32 -5.40
CA LEU A 60 1.16 5.37 -5.61
C LEU A 60 0.35 5.03 -6.86
N ASP A 61 -0.95 5.24 -6.79
CA ASP A 61 -1.84 5.22 -7.95
C ASP A 61 -2.25 6.68 -8.20
N VAL A 62 -1.65 7.27 -9.25
CA VAL A 62 -1.66 8.72 -9.49
C VAL A 62 -2.76 9.06 -10.50
N ASP A 63 -3.66 9.93 -10.08
CA ASP A 63 -4.58 10.63 -10.96
C ASP A 63 -4.01 12.03 -11.24
N VAL A 64 -3.43 12.18 -12.41
CA VAL A 64 -2.77 13.42 -12.84
C VAL A 64 -3.78 14.56 -13.02
N ASP A 65 -4.99 14.23 -13.49
CA ASP A 65 -6.02 15.24 -13.79
C ASP A 65 -6.56 15.90 -12.52
N SER A 66 -6.69 15.14 -11.46
CA SER A 66 -7.13 15.65 -10.14
C SER A 66 -5.96 16.03 -9.22
N ALA A 67 -4.71 15.82 -9.64
CA ALA A 67 -3.51 15.97 -8.82
C ALA A 67 -3.62 15.21 -7.49
N THR A 68 -4.14 13.98 -7.52
CA THR A 68 -4.27 13.13 -6.34
C THR A 68 -3.56 11.80 -6.53
N ALA A 69 -3.23 11.12 -5.44
CA ALA A 69 -2.74 9.76 -5.49
C ALA A 69 -3.30 8.90 -4.35
N MET A 70 -3.54 7.63 -4.65
CA MET A 70 -3.81 6.62 -3.64
C MET A 70 -2.49 5.97 -3.22
N LEU A 71 -2.21 5.96 -1.92
CA LEU A 71 -1.06 5.29 -1.33
C LEU A 71 -1.42 3.84 -1.02
N GLY A 72 -0.60 2.91 -1.51
CA GLY A 72 -0.63 1.50 -1.14
C GLY A 72 0.71 1.04 -0.56
N TYR A 73 0.69 0.14 0.39
CA TYR A 73 1.88 -0.52 0.92
C TYR A 73 1.56 -1.89 1.48
N ALA A 74 2.55 -2.78 1.42
CA ALA A 74 2.46 -4.11 2.01
C ALA A 74 3.87 -4.56 2.42
N ILE A 75 4.07 -4.85 3.70
CA ILE A 75 5.34 -5.32 4.28
C ILE A 75 5.13 -6.73 4.83
N GLY A 76 6.07 -7.62 4.59
CA GLY A 76 6.02 -9.00 5.09
C GLY A 76 5.93 -9.05 6.62
N ARG A 77 5.15 -10.02 7.13
CA ARG A 77 4.78 -10.12 8.55
C ARG A 77 5.97 -10.10 9.52
N THR A 78 7.06 -10.74 9.17
CA THR A 78 8.30 -10.80 9.98
C THR A 78 8.86 -9.40 10.33
N TRP A 79 8.54 -8.39 9.52
CA TRP A 79 9.05 -7.02 9.68
C TRP A 79 8.00 -6.03 10.18
N TRP A 80 6.83 -6.52 10.63
CA TRP A 80 5.81 -5.65 11.22
C TRP A 80 6.26 -5.07 12.56
N GLY A 81 5.70 -3.93 12.92
CA GLY A 81 5.99 -3.26 14.20
C GLY A 81 7.33 -2.53 14.28
N GLN A 82 8.15 -2.57 13.23
CA GLN A 82 9.50 -1.98 13.20
C GLN A 82 9.56 -0.59 12.55
N GLY A 83 8.41 -0.01 12.18
CA GLY A 83 8.34 1.32 11.55
C GLY A 83 8.60 1.35 10.05
N ILE A 84 9.00 0.23 9.44
CA ILE A 84 9.41 0.13 8.02
C ILE A 84 8.31 0.60 7.07
N ALA A 85 7.05 0.21 7.30
CA ALA A 85 5.92 0.65 6.47
C ALA A 85 5.76 2.18 6.52
N THR A 86 5.90 2.79 7.70
CA THR A 86 5.82 4.24 7.88
C THR A 86 6.97 4.96 7.18
N GLU A 87 8.19 4.45 7.30
CA GLU A 87 9.37 5.02 6.65
C GLU A 87 9.26 4.97 5.13
N ALA A 88 8.95 3.80 4.57
CA ALA A 88 8.80 3.60 3.13
C ALA A 88 7.66 4.46 2.54
N ALA A 89 6.51 4.49 3.21
CA ALA A 89 5.37 5.29 2.78
C ALA A 89 5.67 6.79 2.85
N ARG A 90 6.38 7.26 3.88
CA ARG A 90 6.80 8.67 3.99
C ARG A 90 7.71 9.08 2.84
N ALA A 91 8.67 8.22 2.47
CA ALA A 91 9.54 8.47 1.33
C ALA A 91 8.76 8.52 0.01
N ALA A 92 7.81 7.61 -0.21
CA ALA A 92 6.95 7.61 -1.38
C ALA A 92 6.05 8.85 -1.46
N ILE A 93 5.47 9.29 -0.32
CA ILE A 93 4.65 10.51 -0.22
C ILE A 93 5.47 11.74 -0.61
N ALA A 94 6.67 11.91 -0.04
CA ALA A 94 7.55 13.04 -0.33
C ALA A 94 7.94 13.06 -1.82
N TRP A 95 8.42 11.94 -2.33
CA TRP A 95 8.80 11.81 -3.75
C TRP A 95 7.62 12.07 -4.70
N GLY A 96 6.46 11.47 -4.43
CA GLY A 96 5.27 11.63 -5.27
C GLY A 96 4.72 13.05 -5.22
N GLY A 97 4.73 13.68 -4.04
CA GLY A 97 4.33 15.07 -3.85
C GLY A 97 5.15 16.05 -4.69
N GLU A 98 6.47 15.85 -4.72
CA GLU A 98 7.38 16.66 -5.55
C GLU A 98 7.24 16.33 -7.04
N THR A 99 7.25 15.04 -7.39
CA THR A 99 7.28 14.58 -8.79
C THR A 99 5.99 14.93 -9.53
N PHE A 100 4.84 14.72 -8.91
CA PHE A 100 3.52 14.90 -9.53
C PHE A 100 2.79 16.15 -9.07
N GLN A 101 3.40 16.98 -8.21
CA GLN A 101 2.78 18.20 -7.66
C GLN A 101 1.40 17.92 -7.04
N LEU A 102 1.30 16.82 -6.29
CA LEU A 102 0.03 16.33 -5.75
C LEU A 102 -0.61 17.34 -4.79
N ALA A 103 -1.90 17.56 -4.96
CA ALA A 103 -2.72 18.35 -4.05
C ALA A 103 -3.20 17.51 -2.84
N ARG A 104 -3.36 16.22 -3.03
CA ARG A 104 -3.85 15.30 -1.99
C ARG A 104 -3.30 13.89 -2.20
N ILE A 105 -2.95 13.23 -1.10
CA ILE A 105 -2.69 11.79 -1.06
C ILE A 105 -3.72 11.17 -0.11
N TRP A 106 -4.26 10.02 -0.50
CA TRP A 106 -5.23 9.30 0.31
C TRP A 106 -4.92 7.81 0.34
N ALA A 107 -5.42 7.12 1.33
CA ALA A 107 -5.33 5.67 1.46
C ALA A 107 -6.61 5.13 2.06
N SER A 108 -6.94 3.88 1.78
CA SER A 108 -8.00 3.17 2.47
C SER A 108 -7.51 1.86 3.04
N THR A 109 -8.10 1.42 4.13
CA THR A 109 -7.79 0.14 4.75
C THR A 109 -9.02 -0.44 5.42
N ASP A 110 -9.10 -1.76 5.51
CA ASP A 110 -10.14 -2.45 6.26
C ASP A 110 -10.22 -1.91 7.69
N THR A 111 -11.42 -1.64 8.19
CA THR A 111 -11.65 -1.13 9.55
C THR A 111 -11.09 -2.04 10.64
N ARG A 112 -10.92 -3.33 10.35
CA ARG A 112 -10.31 -4.32 11.25
C ARG A 112 -8.78 -4.29 11.22
N ASN A 113 -8.17 -3.65 10.21
CA ASN A 113 -6.72 -3.54 10.07
C ASN A 113 -6.14 -2.36 10.87
N VAL A 114 -6.22 -2.46 12.19
CA VAL A 114 -5.73 -1.43 13.12
C VAL A 114 -4.24 -1.12 12.92
N LYS A 115 -3.44 -2.11 12.50
CA LYS A 115 -2.01 -1.90 12.23
C LYS A 115 -1.80 -0.93 11.08
N SER A 116 -2.55 -1.09 9.98
CA SER A 116 -2.49 -0.16 8.84
C SER A 116 -2.98 1.24 9.23
N GLN A 117 -4.09 1.34 9.96
CA GLN A 117 -4.60 2.63 10.45
C GLN A 117 -3.54 3.39 11.25
N ARG A 118 -2.82 2.72 12.16
CA ARG A 118 -1.72 3.33 12.92
C ARG A 118 -0.56 3.81 12.05
N VAL A 119 -0.29 3.13 10.93
CA VAL A 119 0.72 3.60 9.96
C VAL A 119 0.24 4.91 9.32
N LEU A 120 -1.01 4.97 8.86
CA LEU A 120 -1.58 6.16 8.25
C LEU A 120 -1.60 7.36 9.20
N GLU A 121 -1.97 7.14 10.46
CA GLU A 121 -1.92 8.16 11.52
C GLU A 121 -0.49 8.69 11.76
N LYS A 122 0.52 7.79 11.81
CA LYS A 122 1.93 8.17 11.94
C LYS A 122 2.49 8.94 10.74
N LEU A 123 1.86 8.82 9.58
CA LEU A 123 2.16 9.60 8.39
C LEU A 123 1.53 11.01 8.43
N GLY A 124 0.72 11.31 9.47
CA GLY A 124 -0.02 12.56 9.60
C GLY A 124 -1.32 12.59 8.81
N MET A 125 -1.73 11.46 8.24
CA MET A 125 -3.01 11.36 7.54
C MET A 125 -4.17 11.42 8.53
N ARG A 126 -5.27 12.05 8.13
CA ARG A 126 -6.49 12.19 8.95
C ARG A 126 -7.58 11.30 8.40
N GLN A 127 -8.31 10.65 9.29
CA GLN A 127 -9.51 9.92 8.92
C GLN A 127 -10.57 10.88 8.36
N GLU A 128 -11.12 10.56 7.20
CA GLU A 128 -12.09 11.39 6.49
C GLU A 128 -13.47 10.73 6.43
N SER A 129 -13.54 9.45 6.11
CA SER A 129 -14.81 8.75 5.89
C SER A 129 -14.71 7.25 6.10
N LEU A 130 -15.89 6.62 6.19
CA LEU A 130 -16.06 5.18 6.06
C LEU A 130 -16.73 4.88 4.73
N LYS A 131 -16.34 3.81 4.08
CA LYS A 131 -17.00 3.31 2.87
C LYS A 131 -17.23 1.80 2.97
N VAL A 132 -18.28 1.32 2.33
CA VAL A 132 -18.48 -0.11 2.08
C VAL A 132 -17.71 -0.46 0.81
N CYS A 133 -16.82 -1.45 0.89
CA CYS A 133 -16.13 -1.93 -0.28
C CYS A 133 -17.06 -2.70 -1.21
N LYS A 134 -16.78 -2.59 -2.51
CA LYS A 134 -17.50 -3.36 -3.54
C LYS A 134 -17.05 -4.83 -3.61
N HIS A 135 -15.92 -5.16 -3.01
CA HIS A 135 -15.43 -6.54 -2.92
C HIS A 135 -15.78 -7.15 -1.55
N VAL A 136 -15.86 -8.46 -1.53
CA VAL A 136 -16.02 -9.23 -0.29
C VAL A 136 -14.64 -9.62 0.24
N GLY A 137 -14.56 -9.85 1.54
CA GLY A 137 -13.38 -10.41 2.18
C GLY A 137 -13.15 -11.87 1.78
N ARG A 138 -12.08 -12.48 2.30
CA ARG A 138 -11.70 -13.86 1.95
C ARG A 138 -12.75 -14.90 2.31
N GLU A 139 -13.54 -14.64 3.33
CA GLU A 139 -14.60 -15.53 3.83
C GLU A 139 -15.98 -15.14 3.30
N GLY A 140 -16.04 -14.23 2.30
CA GLY A 140 -17.28 -13.76 1.71
C GLY A 140 -18.01 -12.66 2.52
N GLU A 141 -17.35 -12.15 3.57
CA GLU A 141 -17.90 -11.09 4.42
C GLU A 141 -17.86 -9.72 3.72
N LEU A 142 -18.79 -8.83 4.10
CA LEU A 142 -18.74 -7.44 3.66
C LEU A 142 -17.54 -6.73 4.29
N VAL A 143 -16.78 -6.01 3.46
CA VAL A 143 -15.62 -5.24 3.89
C VAL A 143 -16.02 -3.77 4.03
N TYR A 144 -15.69 -3.20 5.19
CA TYR A 144 -15.79 -1.77 5.46
C TYR A 144 -14.37 -1.20 5.51
N GLU A 145 -14.15 -0.13 4.77
CA GLU A 145 -12.86 0.57 4.78
C GLU A 145 -13.00 1.94 5.41
N VAL A 146 -11.97 2.33 6.12
CA VAL A 146 -11.74 3.70 6.56
C VAL A 146 -10.80 4.39 5.58
N VAL A 147 -11.17 5.61 5.17
CA VAL A 147 -10.37 6.45 4.26
C VAL A 147 -9.61 7.48 5.09
N TYR A 148 -8.34 7.62 4.79
CA TYR A 148 -7.43 8.61 5.37
C TYR A 148 -6.91 9.52 4.26
N GLY A 149 -6.72 10.81 4.55
CA GLY A 149 -6.23 11.79 3.61
C GLY A 149 -5.12 12.69 4.17
N LEU A 150 -4.29 13.18 3.27
CA LEU A 150 -3.22 14.12 3.52
C LEU A 150 -3.25 15.19 2.42
N THR A 151 -3.37 16.46 2.79
CA THR A 151 -3.38 17.59 1.84
C THR A 151 -1.98 18.12 1.57
N ARG A 152 -1.82 18.88 0.49
CA ARG A 152 -0.53 19.43 0.03
C ARG A 152 0.27 20.14 1.11
N ASN A 153 -0.37 20.92 1.97
CA ASN A 153 0.33 21.65 3.05
C ASN A 153 0.98 20.73 4.09
N ALA A 154 0.56 19.47 4.13
CA ALA A 154 1.12 18.45 5.01
C ALA A 154 1.99 17.42 4.26
N ILE A 155 2.02 17.47 2.91
CA ILE A 155 2.89 16.65 2.05
C ILE A 155 4.27 17.29 1.93
N ALA A 156 4.31 18.63 1.87
CA ALA A 156 5.58 19.38 1.81
C ALA A 156 6.36 19.22 3.13
N PRO A 157 7.69 19.05 3.08
CA PRO A 157 8.53 18.95 4.25
C PRO A 157 8.55 20.21 5.10
#